data_ea5ab270b270e946aa683c363a58441b
#
_entry.id   ea5ab270b270e946aa683c363a58441b
#
_cell.length_a   1.000
_cell.length_b   1.000
_cell.length_c   1.000
_cell.angle_alpha   90.00
_cell.angle_beta   90.00
_cell.angle_gamma   90.00
#
_symmetry.space_group_name_H-M   'P 1'
#
loop_
_entity.id
_entity.type
_entity.pdbx_description
1 polymer ?
#
loop_
_entity_poly.entity_id
_entity_poly.type
_entity_poly.pdbx_seq_one_letter_code
_entity_poly.pdbx_strand_id
1 'polypeptide(L)'
;WVSLTASLGGLVISWLVGIKLPGLEYNNQKVEAAFRKELVYGEDDRTNYAKPPTILELFTGIKFNYHRLFLHYGYFDLWLIMYNQTMIIVPYLLMGPGLFTGAMTLGVLIQTSSAFREVQSSFSLFLQNWTRITELRSIYKRLNEFEKAIHFNKPLSKVKKSDVRV
;
A
#
# COMPACT_ATOMS: atom_id res chain seq x y z
N TRP A 1 25.34 -12.91 -4.22
CA TRP A 1 25.46 -11.59 -3.60
C TRP A 1 24.87 -10.48 -4.48
N VAL A 2 25.18 -10.45 -5.78
CA VAL A 2 24.64 -9.42 -6.69
C VAL A 2 23.13 -9.46 -6.73
N SER A 3 22.50 -10.63 -6.80
CA SER A 3 21.05 -10.78 -6.77
C SER A 3 20.44 -10.20 -5.48
N LEU A 4 21.04 -10.52 -4.33
CA LEU A 4 20.56 -10.02 -3.03
C LEU A 4 20.70 -8.50 -2.92
N THR A 5 21.86 -7.94 -3.28
CA THR A 5 22.08 -6.48 -3.22
C THR A 5 21.18 -5.73 -4.19
N ALA A 6 21.00 -6.24 -5.41
CA ALA A 6 20.12 -5.65 -6.40
C ALA A 6 18.63 -5.70 -5.97
N SER A 7 18.19 -6.85 -5.42
CA SER A 7 16.81 -6.99 -4.93
C SER A 7 16.53 -6.11 -3.71
N LEU A 8 17.46 -6.04 -2.75
CA LEU A 8 17.33 -5.15 -1.60
C LEU A 8 17.35 -3.67 -2.02
N GLY A 9 18.26 -3.29 -2.93
CA GLY A 9 18.31 -1.93 -3.46
C GLY A 9 17.01 -1.52 -4.15
N GLY A 10 16.47 -2.39 -5.00
CA GLY A 10 15.19 -2.18 -5.65
C GLY A 10 14.02 -2.08 -4.66
N LEU A 11 14.03 -2.89 -3.60
CA LEU A 11 13.03 -2.84 -2.55
C LEU A 11 13.06 -1.50 -1.80
N VAL A 12 14.24 -1.01 -1.43
CA VAL A 12 14.42 0.29 -0.76
C VAL A 12 13.93 1.44 -1.64
N ILE A 13 14.32 1.45 -2.92
CA ILE A 13 13.89 2.52 -3.84
C ILE A 13 12.37 2.45 -4.07
N SER A 14 11.81 1.26 -4.28
CA SER A 14 10.37 1.08 -4.45
C SER A 14 9.59 1.53 -3.20
N TRP A 15 10.13 1.28 -2.01
CA TRP A 15 9.55 1.78 -0.76
C TRP A 15 9.57 3.32 -0.72
N LEU A 16 10.68 3.96 -1.10
CA LEU A 16 10.79 5.43 -1.14
C LEU A 16 9.80 6.06 -2.13
N VAL A 17 9.62 5.44 -3.30
CA VAL A 17 8.65 5.92 -4.30
C VAL A 17 7.22 5.70 -3.83
N GLY A 18 6.94 4.56 -3.20
CA GLY A 18 5.59 4.15 -2.77
C GLY A 18 5.13 4.74 -1.44
N ILE A 19 6.00 5.35 -0.63
CA ILE A 19 5.70 5.79 0.74
C ILE A 19 4.55 6.80 0.84
N LYS A 20 4.28 7.56 -0.22
CA LYS A 20 3.20 8.57 -0.26
C LYS A 20 1.85 7.98 -0.66
N LEU A 21 1.81 6.81 -1.28
CA LEU A 21 0.59 6.19 -1.80
C LEU A 21 -0.47 5.93 -0.72
N PRO A 22 -0.14 5.34 0.46
CA PRO A 22 -1.13 5.11 1.51
C PRO A 22 -1.78 6.40 2.03
N GLY A 23 -1.02 7.49 2.11
CA GLY A 23 -1.54 8.80 2.52
C GLY A 23 -2.49 9.42 1.49
N LEU A 24 -2.19 9.27 0.21
CA LEU A 24 -3.06 9.73 -0.89
C LEU A 24 -4.35 8.91 -0.96
N GLU A 25 -4.26 7.60 -0.79
CA GLU A 25 -5.41 6.70 -0.73
C GLU A 25 -6.33 7.04 0.45
N TYR A 26 -5.77 7.25 1.63
CA TYR A 26 -6.54 7.69 2.81
C TYR A 26 -7.28 9.00 2.56
N ASN A 27 -6.61 9.99 1.97
CA ASN A 27 -7.24 11.27 1.64
C ASN A 27 -8.37 11.11 0.62
N ASN A 28 -8.18 10.25 -0.38
CA ASN A 28 -9.21 9.95 -1.38
C ASN A 28 -10.44 9.34 -0.73
N GLN A 29 -10.28 8.32 0.12
CA GLN A 29 -11.37 7.68 0.86
C GLN A 29 -12.10 8.68 1.77
N LYS A 30 -11.37 9.62 2.39
CA LYS A 30 -11.96 10.64 3.25
C LYS A 30 -12.87 11.59 2.46
N VAL A 31 -12.42 12.06 1.30
CA VAL A 31 -13.20 12.98 0.44
C VAL A 31 -14.41 12.25 -0.15
N GLU A 32 -14.25 11.00 -0.56
CA GLU A 32 -15.35 10.16 -1.03
C GLU A 32 -16.41 9.91 0.06
N ALA A 33 -15.96 9.64 1.29
CA ALA A 33 -16.87 9.47 2.43
C ALA A 33 -17.65 10.76 2.74
N ALA A 34 -17.01 11.94 2.63
CA ALA A 34 -17.67 13.22 2.80
C ALA A 34 -18.74 13.45 1.72
N PHE A 35 -18.44 13.13 0.46
CA PHE A 35 -19.40 13.22 -0.63
C PHE A 35 -20.61 12.29 -0.44
N ARG A 36 -20.37 11.02 -0.08
CA ARG A 36 -21.46 10.08 0.21
C ARG A 36 -22.32 10.54 1.38
N LYS A 37 -21.70 11.07 2.43
CA LYS A 37 -22.41 11.59 3.61
C LYS A 37 -23.33 12.75 3.23
N GLU A 38 -22.87 13.68 2.39
CA GLU A 38 -23.68 14.81 1.93
C GLU A 38 -24.87 14.35 1.10
N LEU A 39 -24.69 13.33 0.25
CA LEU A 39 -25.78 12.74 -0.55
C LEU A 39 -26.83 12.07 0.34
N VAL A 40 -26.41 11.31 1.35
CA VAL A 40 -27.32 10.63 2.30
C VAL A 40 -28.14 11.66 3.10
N TYR A 41 -27.50 12.72 3.58
CA TYR A 41 -28.22 13.78 4.27
C TYR A 41 -29.16 14.55 3.35
N GLY A 42 -28.81 14.70 2.08
CA GLY A 42 -29.67 15.33 1.07
C GLY A 42 -30.88 14.47 0.68
N GLU A 43 -30.86 13.16 0.96
CA GLU A 43 -32.02 12.28 0.81
C GLU A 43 -33.09 12.61 1.86
N ASP A 44 -32.67 12.87 3.10
CA ASP A 44 -33.56 13.17 4.23
C ASP A 44 -34.01 14.65 4.23
N ASP A 45 -33.09 15.60 3.96
CA ASP A 45 -33.36 17.04 3.96
C ASP A 45 -32.71 17.73 2.77
N ARG A 46 -33.47 17.81 1.68
CA ARG A 46 -33.02 18.40 0.41
C ARG A 46 -32.86 19.92 0.44
N THR A 47 -33.47 20.56 1.43
CA THR A 47 -33.45 22.03 1.57
C THR A 47 -32.12 22.53 2.14
N ASN A 48 -31.54 21.78 3.06
CA ASN A 48 -30.32 22.17 3.77
C ASN A 48 -29.06 21.48 3.24
N TYR A 49 -29.19 20.24 2.72
CA TYR A 49 -28.10 19.41 2.25
C TYR A 49 -28.17 19.19 0.72
N ALA A 50 -27.14 18.61 0.16
CA ALA A 50 -27.01 18.27 -1.27
C ALA A 50 -27.27 19.43 -2.22
N LYS A 51 -26.93 20.65 -1.82
CA LYS A 51 -27.07 21.82 -2.71
C LYS A 51 -26.13 21.67 -3.92
N PRO A 52 -26.58 22.06 -5.14
CA PRO A 52 -25.77 21.90 -6.34
C PRO A 52 -24.34 22.46 -6.24
N PRO A 53 -24.07 23.65 -5.65
CA PRO A 53 -22.71 24.14 -5.50
C PRO A 53 -21.85 23.28 -4.57
N THR A 54 -22.40 22.79 -3.46
CA THR A 54 -21.69 21.93 -2.49
C THR A 54 -21.34 20.58 -3.10
N ILE A 55 -22.27 19.98 -3.83
CA ILE A 55 -22.06 18.72 -4.54
C ILE A 55 -20.98 18.88 -5.62
N LEU A 56 -21.00 19.98 -6.37
CA LEU A 56 -20.01 20.26 -7.40
C LEU A 56 -18.61 20.47 -6.80
N GLU A 57 -18.51 21.15 -5.67
CA GLU A 57 -17.25 21.36 -4.95
C GLU A 57 -16.66 20.03 -4.45
N LEU A 58 -17.47 19.21 -3.78
CA LEU A 58 -17.06 17.90 -3.30
C LEU A 58 -16.66 16.97 -4.45
N PHE A 59 -17.41 16.96 -5.55
CA PHE A 59 -17.08 16.18 -6.73
C PHE A 59 -15.76 16.64 -7.38
N THR A 60 -15.54 17.95 -7.45
CA THR A 60 -14.29 18.52 -7.96
C THR A 60 -13.11 18.12 -7.06
N GLY A 61 -13.31 18.12 -5.75
CA GLY A 61 -12.34 17.62 -4.77
C GLY A 61 -11.99 16.14 -4.98
N ILE A 62 -12.99 15.30 -5.22
CA ILE A 62 -12.81 13.88 -5.56
C ILE A 62 -11.97 13.76 -6.83
N LYS A 63 -12.37 14.43 -7.92
CA LYS A 63 -11.68 14.38 -9.22
C LYS A 63 -10.20 14.79 -9.07
N PHE A 64 -9.91 15.85 -8.32
CA PHE A 64 -8.55 16.31 -8.10
C PHE A 64 -7.71 15.29 -7.31
N ASN A 65 -8.28 14.71 -6.24
CA ASN A 65 -7.59 13.69 -5.45
C ASN A 65 -7.34 12.42 -6.25
N TYR A 66 -8.31 11.95 -7.04
CA TYR A 66 -8.15 10.81 -7.94
C TYR A 66 -7.06 11.06 -8.99
N HIS A 67 -7.05 12.22 -9.62
CA HIS A 67 -6.01 12.57 -10.59
C HIS A 67 -4.61 12.52 -9.97
N ARG A 68 -4.46 13.08 -8.78
CA ARG A 68 -3.21 13.04 -8.03
C ARG A 68 -2.81 11.62 -7.62
N LEU A 69 -3.76 10.82 -7.19
CA LEU A 69 -3.56 9.42 -6.81
C LEU A 69 -3.11 8.59 -8.01
N PHE A 70 -3.82 8.68 -9.14
CA PHE A 70 -3.48 7.94 -10.37
C PHE A 70 -2.12 8.33 -10.94
N LEU A 71 -1.74 9.59 -10.90
CA LEU A 71 -0.40 10.01 -11.31
C LEU A 71 0.68 9.35 -10.45
N HIS A 72 0.50 9.29 -9.12
CA HIS A 72 1.47 8.64 -8.23
C HIS A 72 1.51 7.12 -8.45
N TYR A 73 0.36 6.46 -8.65
CA TYR A 73 0.32 5.05 -9.04
C TYR A 73 1.03 4.83 -10.38
N GLY A 74 0.79 5.68 -11.38
CA GLY A 74 1.44 5.60 -12.67
C GLY A 74 2.97 5.69 -12.58
N TYR A 75 3.50 6.61 -11.78
CA TYR A 75 4.95 6.70 -11.53
C TYR A 75 5.49 5.48 -10.80
N PHE A 76 4.75 4.97 -9.83
CA PHE A 76 5.13 3.79 -9.07
C PHE A 76 5.15 2.54 -9.96
N ASP A 77 4.11 2.34 -10.76
CA ASP A 77 4.01 1.20 -11.69
C ASP A 77 5.07 1.28 -12.79
N LEU A 78 5.32 2.47 -13.34
CA LEU A 78 6.38 2.68 -14.30
C LEU A 78 7.74 2.32 -13.71
N TRP A 79 8.01 2.74 -12.49
CA TRP A 79 9.22 2.37 -11.76
C TRP A 79 9.33 0.85 -11.60
N LEU A 80 8.27 0.18 -11.16
CA LEU A 80 8.26 -1.28 -10.98
C LEU A 80 8.51 -2.02 -12.28
N ILE A 81 7.88 -1.58 -13.38
CA ILE A 81 8.09 -2.18 -14.72
C ILE A 81 9.54 -2.01 -15.15
N MET A 82 10.09 -0.80 -15.06
CA MET A 82 11.48 -0.54 -15.43
C MET A 82 12.47 -1.33 -14.59
N TYR A 83 12.24 -1.39 -13.29
CA TYR A 83 13.05 -2.18 -12.36
C TYR A 83 13.02 -3.67 -12.74
N ASN A 84 11.84 -4.24 -12.95
CA ASN A 84 11.68 -5.65 -13.31
C ASN A 84 12.37 -5.96 -14.65
N GLN A 85 12.23 -5.10 -15.66
CA GLN A 85 12.89 -5.30 -16.95
C GLN A 85 14.42 -5.20 -16.84
N THR A 86 14.91 -4.26 -16.07
CA THR A 86 16.36 -4.12 -15.81
C THR A 86 16.90 -5.36 -15.13
N MET A 87 16.20 -5.92 -14.15
CA MET A 87 16.61 -7.11 -13.42
C MET A 87 16.67 -8.37 -14.28
N ILE A 88 15.91 -8.46 -15.35
CA ILE A 88 16.01 -9.56 -16.32
C ILE A 88 17.35 -9.51 -17.07
N ILE A 89 17.86 -8.32 -17.38
CA ILE A 89 19.07 -8.12 -18.17
C ILE A 89 20.35 -8.29 -17.32
N VAL A 90 20.31 -7.96 -16.04
CA VAL A 90 21.48 -7.97 -15.14
C VAL A 90 22.27 -9.27 -15.17
N PRO A 91 21.68 -10.49 -15.01
CA PRO A 91 22.44 -11.73 -15.04
C PRO A 91 23.12 -11.97 -16.39
N TYR A 92 22.51 -11.56 -17.50
CA TYR A 92 23.09 -11.70 -18.83
C TYR A 92 24.28 -10.76 -19.03
N LEU A 93 24.23 -9.55 -18.53
CA LEU A 93 25.36 -8.60 -18.57
C LEU A 93 26.54 -9.08 -17.73
N LEU A 94 26.27 -9.65 -16.54
CA LEU A 94 27.32 -10.13 -15.64
C LEU A 94 28.00 -11.40 -16.14
N MET A 95 27.23 -12.32 -16.70
CA MET A 95 27.75 -13.63 -17.12
C MET A 95 28.10 -13.71 -18.61
N GLY A 96 27.60 -12.77 -19.42
CA GLY A 96 27.86 -12.70 -20.87
C GLY A 96 29.35 -12.79 -21.27
N PRO A 97 30.24 -12.00 -20.62
CA PRO A 97 31.68 -12.12 -20.89
C PRO A 97 32.24 -13.53 -20.68
N GLY A 98 31.77 -14.25 -19.62
CA GLY A 98 32.18 -15.63 -19.36
C GLY A 98 31.71 -16.63 -20.45
N LEU A 99 30.56 -16.38 -21.06
CA LEU A 99 30.07 -17.18 -22.18
C LEU A 99 30.94 -17.01 -23.43
N PHE A 100 31.30 -15.76 -23.76
CA PHE A 100 32.15 -15.47 -24.92
C PHE A 100 33.60 -15.96 -24.77
N THR A 101 34.11 -16.01 -23.54
CA THR A 101 35.44 -16.58 -23.26
C THR A 101 35.44 -18.10 -23.18
N GLY A 102 34.29 -18.76 -23.28
CA GLY A 102 34.16 -20.22 -23.12
C GLY A 102 34.30 -20.71 -21.68
N ALA A 103 34.38 -19.81 -20.69
CA ALA A 103 34.48 -20.18 -19.26
C ALA A 103 33.16 -20.74 -18.71
N MET A 104 32.04 -20.47 -19.37
CA MET A 104 30.70 -20.90 -18.95
C MET A 104 29.91 -21.45 -20.14
N THR A 105 29.02 -22.41 -19.85
CA THR A 105 28.09 -22.94 -20.85
C THR A 105 26.77 -22.14 -20.84
N LEU A 106 26.05 -22.17 -21.96
CA LEU A 106 24.72 -21.55 -22.05
C LEU A 106 23.76 -22.11 -20.97
N GLY A 107 23.85 -23.39 -20.63
CA GLY A 107 23.07 -24.01 -19.59
C GLY A 107 23.29 -23.39 -18.21
N VAL A 108 24.54 -23.10 -17.85
CA VAL A 108 24.89 -22.41 -16.60
C VAL A 108 24.34 -20.99 -16.58
N LEU A 109 24.38 -20.27 -17.71
CA LEU A 109 23.81 -18.94 -17.83
C LEU A 109 22.28 -18.95 -17.57
N ILE A 110 21.55 -19.89 -18.20
CA ILE A 110 20.11 -20.03 -18.04
C ILE A 110 19.75 -20.41 -16.59
N GLN A 111 20.48 -21.36 -16.00
CA GLN A 111 20.27 -21.80 -14.63
C GLN A 111 20.48 -20.65 -13.64
N THR A 112 21.54 -19.87 -13.80
CA THR A 112 21.83 -18.72 -12.92
C THR A 112 20.82 -17.62 -13.09
N SER A 113 20.39 -17.34 -14.34
CA SER A 113 19.33 -16.36 -14.62
C SER A 113 17.98 -16.77 -13.98
N SER A 114 17.67 -18.07 -13.99
CA SER A 114 16.46 -18.60 -13.34
C SER A 114 16.54 -18.46 -11.81
N ALA A 115 17.67 -18.81 -11.20
CA ALA A 115 17.90 -18.64 -9.76
C ALA A 115 17.84 -17.15 -9.35
N PHE A 116 18.41 -16.26 -10.17
CA PHE A 116 18.33 -14.82 -9.96
C PHE A 116 16.88 -14.31 -9.95
N ARG A 117 16.09 -14.77 -10.92
CA ARG A 117 14.67 -14.44 -11.03
C ARG A 117 13.87 -14.94 -9.84
N GLU A 118 14.15 -16.13 -9.33
CA GLU A 118 13.46 -16.71 -8.16
C GLU A 118 13.69 -15.87 -6.91
N VAL A 119 14.95 -15.45 -6.67
CA VAL A 119 15.28 -14.53 -5.57
C VAL A 119 14.53 -13.20 -5.72
N GLN A 120 14.54 -12.61 -6.91
CA GLN A 120 13.86 -11.36 -7.18
C GLN A 120 12.35 -11.47 -6.99
N SER A 121 11.71 -12.55 -7.48
CA SER A 121 10.26 -12.74 -7.36
C SER A 121 9.84 -12.83 -5.90
N SER A 122 10.63 -13.48 -5.07
CA SER A 122 10.40 -13.58 -3.63
C SER A 122 10.37 -12.21 -2.95
N PHE A 123 11.29 -11.30 -3.32
CA PHE A 123 11.27 -9.93 -2.80
C PHE A 123 10.14 -9.08 -3.41
N SER A 124 9.79 -9.29 -4.67
CA SER A 124 8.69 -8.58 -5.33
C SER A 124 7.33 -8.84 -4.68
N LEU A 125 7.12 -10.02 -4.08
CA LEU A 125 5.90 -10.34 -3.33
C LEU A 125 5.65 -9.37 -2.17
N PHE A 126 6.69 -8.93 -1.47
CA PHE A 126 6.57 -7.93 -0.41
C PHE A 126 6.12 -6.57 -0.95
N LEU A 127 6.65 -6.14 -2.10
CA LEU A 127 6.27 -4.88 -2.73
C LEU A 127 4.83 -4.90 -3.23
N GLN A 128 4.42 -5.97 -3.92
CA GLN A 128 3.07 -6.12 -4.45
C GLN A 128 2.01 -6.20 -3.34
N ASN A 129 2.36 -6.76 -2.19
CA ASN A 129 1.46 -6.88 -1.04
C ASN A 129 1.65 -5.78 0.00
N TRP A 130 2.45 -4.75 -0.29
CA TRP A 130 2.75 -3.67 0.66
C TRP A 130 1.51 -2.97 1.20
N THR A 131 0.54 -2.69 0.34
CA THR A 131 -0.74 -2.10 0.72
C THR A 131 -1.48 -2.98 1.72
N ARG A 132 -1.56 -4.29 1.46
CA ARG A 132 -2.21 -5.27 2.36
C ARG A 132 -1.50 -5.37 3.70
N ILE A 133 -0.16 -5.31 3.71
CA ILE A 133 0.63 -5.29 4.95
C ILE A 133 0.33 -4.03 5.75
N THR A 134 0.19 -2.89 5.09
CA THR A 134 -0.14 -1.61 5.73
C THR A 134 -1.56 -1.60 6.28
N GLU A 135 -2.52 -2.16 5.57
CA GLU A 135 -3.90 -2.36 6.04
C GLU A 135 -3.95 -3.27 7.27
N LEU A 136 -3.26 -4.42 7.23
CA LEU A 136 -3.14 -5.32 8.37
C LEU A 136 -2.57 -4.62 9.60
N ARG A 137 -1.53 -3.82 9.43
CA ARG A 137 -0.93 -3.02 10.50
C ARG A 137 -1.93 -2.00 11.08
N SER A 138 -2.74 -1.37 10.24
CA SER A 138 -3.78 -0.43 10.66
C SER A 138 -4.87 -1.12 11.48
N ILE A 139 -5.33 -2.28 11.02
CA ILE A 139 -6.32 -3.11 11.74
C ILE A 139 -5.76 -3.56 13.09
N TYR A 140 -4.52 -4.05 13.11
CA TYR A 140 -3.86 -4.45 14.35
C TYR A 140 -3.72 -3.29 15.35
N LYS A 141 -3.39 -2.09 14.88
CA LYS A 141 -3.33 -0.89 15.73
C LYS A 141 -4.67 -0.56 16.35
N ARG A 142 -5.76 -0.59 15.56
CA ARG A 142 -7.12 -0.35 16.05
C ARG A 142 -7.54 -1.40 17.08
N LEU A 143 -7.23 -2.67 16.83
CA LEU A 143 -7.53 -3.76 17.77
C LEU A 143 -6.81 -3.59 19.09
N ASN A 144 -5.53 -3.21 19.04
CA ASN A 144 -4.73 -2.94 20.26
C ASN A 144 -5.26 -1.72 21.02
N GLU A 145 -5.68 -0.65 20.33
CA GLU A 145 -6.30 0.51 20.96
C GLU A 145 -7.65 0.12 21.62
N PHE A 146 -8.44 -0.70 20.96
CA PHE A 146 -9.69 -1.23 21.50
C PHE A 146 -9.47 -2.12 22.72
N GLU A 147 -8.51 -3.04 22.66
CA GLU A 147 -8.11 -3.90 23.79
C GLU A 147 -7.66 -3.06 24.99
N LYS A 148 -6.82 -2.05 24.78
CA LYS A 148 -6.40 -1.12 25.83
C LYS A 148 -7.57 -0.36 26.43
N ALA A 149 -8.53 0.09 25.61
CA ALA A 149 -9.74 0.77 26.09
C ALA A 149 -10.60 -0.15 26.95
N ILE A 150 -10.75 -1.43 26.60
CA ILE A 150 -11.46 -2.44 27.41
C ILE A 150 -10.73 -2.66 28.74
N HIS A 151 -9.41 -2.80 28.73
CA HIS A 151 -8.65 -3.02 29.95
C HIS A 151 -8.65 -1.78 30.86
N PHE A 152 -8.65 -0.58 30.29
CA PHE A 152 -8.72 0.67 31.06
C PHE A 152 -10.11 0.92 31.64
N ASN A 153 -11.19 0.54 30.92
CA ASN A 153 -12.58 0.67 31.37
C ASN A 153 -13.10 -0.49 32.25
N LYS A 154 -12.21 -1.32 32.78
CA LYS A 154 -12.56 -2.39 33.68
C LYS A 154 -12.54 -1.92 35.13
N PRO A 155 -13.52 -1.10 35.55
CA PRO A 155 -14.10 -1.27 36.88
C PRO A 155 -15.58 -0.88 37.01
N LEU A 156 -16.48 -1.35 36.15
CA LEU A 156 -17.92 -1.24 36.41
C LEU A 156 -18.50 -2.49 37.09
N SER A 157 -17.69 -3.49 37.40
CA SER A 157 -18.13 -4.68 38.14
C SER A 157 -18.07 -4.54 39.68
N LYS A 158 -17.74 -3.35 40.19
CA LYS A 158 -17.79 -3.06 41.65
C LYS A 158 -18.78 -1.96 42.00
N VAL A 159 -19.88 -1.85 41.28
CA VAL A 159 -21.07 -1.19 41.89
C VAL A 159 -21.66 -2.18 42.88
N LYS A 160 -21.31 -1.93 44.11
CA LYS A 160 -21.69 -2.64 45.28
C LYS A 160 -23.22 -2.77 45.33
N LYS A 161 -23.71 -4.00 45.43
CA LYS A 161 -25.07 -4.45 45.61
C LYS A 161 -25.65 -4.00 46.99
N SER A 162 -25.19 -2.86 47.54
CA SER A 162 -25.53 -2.41 48.88
C SER A 162 -26.49 -1.22 48.98
N ASP A 163 -26.90 -0.61 47.84
CA ASP A 163 -27.77 0.57 47.86
C ASP A 163 -29.12 0.38 47.15
N VAL A 164 -29.63 -0.84 47.12
CA VAL A 164 -31.05 -1.07 46.83
C VAL A 164 -31.68 -1.71 48.05
N ARG A 165 -31.87 -0.88 49.05
CA ARG A 165 -32.89 -1.08 50.09
C ARG A 165 -33.64 0.23 50.24
N VAL A 166 -34.83 0.28 49.73
CA VAL A 166 -36.14 0.67 50.25
C VAL A 166 -37.10 0.72 49.09
#